data_2845534fc13bafa6c74f8bd84ce7d0fd
#
_entry.id   2845534fc13bafa6c74f8bd84ce7d0fd
#
_cell.length_a   1.000
_cell.length_b   1.000
_cell.length_c   1.000
_cell.angle_alpha   90.00
_cell.angle_beta   90.00
_cell.angle_gamma   90.00
#
_symmetry.space_group_name_H-M   'P 1'
#
loop_
_entity.id
_entity.type
_entity.pdbx_description
1 polymer ?
#
loop_
_entity_poly.entity_id
_entity_poly.type
_entity_poly.pdbx_seq_one_letter_code
_entity_poly.pdbx_strand_id
1 'polypeptide(L)'
;MDFLTKLKGFFNHIQPIYALEFVLLAVTFFLALNTLRKNNAKPIIWVFVLYTIAVSVICLVTGEEVPGYAAVFLIAAFVLAIVVMFATEIKRDVWESSAKGLEVKHSDHDGDGEDAKTCIDEIIKAVQSMSKNNVGAIIILANSNMPAGILDTGVSINAQISAGLIESIFFPKTPLHDGAMIINDTRIQAAGCFLPTSQKINLPKELGTRHRAGIGITENINVTAIIISEETGVISVAHGGQLKRYADTEMLKNTLRNFYWKEKIN
;
A
#
# COMPACT_ATOMS: atom_id res chain seq x y z
N MET A 1 0.95 43.30 38.57
CA MET A 1 1.75 43.63 37.38
C MET A 1 1.38 42.64 36.27
N ASP A 2 0.72 43.16 35.25
CA ASP A 2 -0.21 42.43 34.39
C ASP A 2 0.41 41.29 33.55
N PHE A 3 -0.35 40.18 33.43
CA PHE A 3 -0.15 39.09 32.51
C PHE A 3 0.17 39.58 31.09
N LEU A 4 -0.47 40.66 30.65
CA LEU A 4 -0.25 41.31 29.36
C LEU A 4 1.14 41.93 29.20
N THR A 5 1.76 42.43 30.27
CA THR A 5 3.12 43.00 30.26
C THR A 5 4.18 41.87 30.17
N LYS A 6 3.96 40.74 30.84
CA LYS A 6 4.79 39.54 30.69
C LYS A 6 4.69 38.93 29.29
N LEU A 7 3.49 38.91 28.73
CA LEU A 7 3.26 38.43 27.37
C LEU A 7 3.96 39.33 26.32
N LYS A 8 3.84 40.64 26.44
CA LYS A 8 4.55 41.60 25.56
C LYS A 8 6.08 41.48 25.67
N GLY A 9 6.61 41.29 26.89
CA GLY A 9 8.05 41.04 27.09
C GLY A 9 8.55 39.76 26.41
N PHE A 10 7.74 38.72 26.46
CA PHE A 10 8.04 37.45 25.80
C PHE A 10 8.12 37.61 24.27
N PHE A 11 7.18 38.31 23.66
CA PHE A 11 7.18 38.54 22.22
C PHE A 11 8.30 39.46 21.70
N ASN A 12 8.77 40.41 22.53
CA ASN A 12 9.85 41.35 22.14
C ASN A 12 11.24 40.72 22.15
N HIS A 13 11.44 39.52 22.75
CA HIS A 13 12.70 38.80 22.79
C HIS A 13 12.73 37.59 21.87
N ILE A 14 11.70 37.36 21.06
CA ILE A 14 11.69 36.25 20.09
C ILE A 14 12.67 36.56 18.96
N GLN A 15 13.84 35.95 19.02
CA GLN A 15 14.73 35.94 17.87
C GLN A 15 14.09 35.09 16.73
N PRO A 16 14.31 35.44 15.46
CA PRO A 16 13.70 34.72 14.32
C PRO A 16 14.00 33.21 14.32
N ILE A 17 15.06 32.80 15.00
CA ILE A 17 15.43 31.39 15.16
C ILE A 17 14.42 30.60 16.02
N TYR A 18 13.88 31.23 17.09
CA TYR A 18 12.84 30.58 17.91
C TYR A 18 11.50 30.45 17.19
N ALA A 19 11.20 31.37 16.27
CA ALA A 19 10.02 31.26 15.42
C ALA A 19 10.14 30.05 14.47
N LEU A 20 11.33 29.81 13.94
CA LEU A 20 11.60 28.63 13.10
C LEU A 20 11.47 27.32 13.90
N GLU A 21 12.03 27.28 15.11
CA GLU A 21 11.91 26.12 16.00
C GLU A 21 10.46 25.80 16.33
N PHE A 22 9.67 26.82 16.64
CA PHE A 22 8.24 26.66 16.93
C PHE A 22 7.47 26.12 15.74
N VAL A 23 7.74 26.61 14.54
CA VAL A 23 7.10 26.12 13.30
C VAL A 23 7.48 24.65 13.05
N LEU A 24 8.75 24.28 13.18
CA LEU A 24 9.21 22.89 13.03
C LEU A 24 8.52 21.96 14.06
N LEU A 25 8.42 22.40 15.30
CA LEU A 25 7.76 21.64 16.37
C LEU A 25 6.26 21.49 16.11
N ALA A 26 5.59 22.53 15.64
CA ALA A 26 4.17 22.48 15.25
C ALA A 26 3.93 21.54 14.06
N VAL A 27 4.81 21.53 13.07
CA VAL A 27 4.74 20.64 11.91
C VAL A 27 4.96 19.18 12.33
N THR A 28 5.96 18.88 13.16
CA THR A 28 6.21 17.53 13.65
C THR A 28 5.05 17.02 14.50
N PHE A 29 4.49 17.85 15.36
CA PHE A 29 3.32 17.53 16.15
C PHE A 29 2.09 17.24 15.28
N PHE A 30 1.84 18.08 14.26
CA PHE A 30 0.75 17.89 13.32
C PHE A 30 0.88 16.59 12.54
N LEU A 31 2.09 16.25 12.06
CA LEU A 31 2.37 15.01 11.35
C LEU A 31 2.14 13.79 12.24
N ALA A 32 2.62 13.82 13.49
CA ALA A 32 2.40 12.76 14.47
C ALA A 32 0.90 12.53 14.74
N LEU A 33 0.14 13.60 14.99
CA LEU A 33 -1.31 13.50 15.21
C LEU A 33 -2.04 12.97 13.98
N ASN A 34 -1.67 13.42 12.79
CA ASN A 34 -2.29 12.97 11.54
C ASN A 34 -2.07 11.47 11.31
N THR A 35 -0.85 10.98 11.59
CA THR A 35 -0.51 9.54 11.50
C THR A 35 -1.33 8.73 12.50
N LEU A 36 -1.45 9.18 13.75
CA LEU A 36 -2.26 8.52 14.77
C LEU A 36 -3.76 8.50 14.41
N ARG A 37 -4.28 9.57 13.81
CA ARG A 37 -5.69 9.63 13.34
C ARG A 37 -5.95 8.67 12.20
N LYS A 38 -5.07 8.60 11.21
CA LYS A 38 -5.18 7.67 10.07
C LYS A 38 -5.22 6.21 10.52
N ASN A 39 -4.41 5.85 11.50
CA ASN A 39 -4.28 4.47 11.99
C ASN A 39 -5.30 4.11 13.10
N ASN A 40 -6.35 4.92 13.28
CA ASN A 40 -7.43 4.69 14.26
C ASN A 40 -6.93 4.50 15.72
N ALA A 41 -5.74 5.01 16.02
CA ALA A 41 -5.07 4.89 17.32
C ALA A 41 -5.59 5.91 18.36
N LYS A 42 -6.92 6.03 18.48
CA LYS A 42 -7.59 6.96 19.39
C LYS A 42 -7.05 6.95 20.83
N PRO A 43 -6.81 5.78 21.48
CA PRO A 43 -6.28 5.79 22.84
C PRO A 43 -4.88 6.40 22.93
N ILE A 44 -4.03 6.21 21.93
CA ILE A 44 -2.67 6.77 21.91
C ILE A 44 -2.69 8.29 21.74
N ILE A 45 -3.66 8.84 20.99
CA ILE A 45 -3.86 10.29 20.88
C ILE A 45 -4.14 10.88 22.26
N TRP A 46 -5.01 10.26 23.05
CA TRP A 46 -5.29 10.74 24.42
C TRP A 46 -4.07 10.66 25.33
N VAL A 47 -3.30 9.58 25.27
CA VAL A 47 -2.03 9.46 26.02
C VAL A 47 -1.07 10.57 25.62
N PHE A 48 -0.93 10.87 24.33
CA PHE A 48 -0.08 11.95 23.83
C PHE A 48 -0.51 13.33 24.34
N VAL A 49 -1.81 13.63 24.29
CA VAL A 49 -2.36 14.89 24.78
C VAL A 49 -2.14 15.03 26.29
N LEU A 50 -2.44 13.98 27.06
CA LEU A 50 -2.22 14.00 28.51
C LEU A 50 -0.74 14.16 28.86
N TYR A 51 0.15 13.49 28.14
CA TYR A 51 1.60 13.61 28.33
C TYR A 51 2.09 15.04 28.06
N THR A 52 1.68 15.66 26.96
CA THR A 52 2.06 17.06 26.64
C THR A 52 1.51 18.05 27.67
N ILE A 53 0.29 17.86 28.16
CA ILE A 53 -0.29 18.68 29.24
C ILE A 53 0.53 18.48 30.51
N ALA A 54 0.85 17.27 30.92
CA ALA A 54 1.64 16.96 32.11
C ALA A 54 3.03 17.59 32.06
N VAL A 55 3.74 17.49 30.93
CA VAL A 55 5.05 18.16 30.74
C VAL A 55 4.92 19.68 30.84
N SER A 56 3.88 20.26 30.21
CA SER A 56 3.64 21.73 30.28
C SER A 56 3.36 22.20 31.70
N VAL A 57 2.56 21.45 32.47
CA VAL A 57 2.27 21.76 33.88
C VAL A 57 3.54 21.66 34.73
N ILE A 58 4.36 20.64 34.56
CA ILE A 58 5.63 20.49 35.26
C ILE A 58 6.54 21.70 34.98
N CYS A 59 6.68 22.10 33.72
CA CYS A 59 7.47 23.27 33.34
C CYS A 59 6.94 24.58 33.97
N LEU A 60 5.61 24.72 34.12
CA LEU A 60 5.02 25.89 34.74
C LEU A 60 5.24 25.93 36.27
N VAL A 61 5.22 24.77 36.93
CA VAL A 61 5.38 24.65 38.39
C VAL A 61 6.84 24.78 38.82
N THR A 62 7.77 24.21 38.06
CA THR A 62 9.21 24.22 38.40
C THR A 62 9.90 25.57 38.06
N GLY A 63 9.22 26.45 37.34
CA GLY A 63 9.77 27.73 36.95
C GLY A 63 10.98 27.65 36.05
N GLU A 64 11.84 28.71 36.06
CA GLU A 64 13.01 28.80 35.17
C GLU A 64 14.16 27.82 35.52
N GLU A 65 14.04 27.05 36.59
CA GLU A 65 15.07 26.09 37.03
C GLU A 65 15.10 24.80 36.22
N VAL A 66 14.00 24.42 35.53
CA VAL A 66 14.03 23.31 34.58
C VAL A 66 14.35 23.85 33.20
N PRO A 67 15.51 23.50 32.63
CA PRO A 67 15.88 24.01 31.32
C PRO A 67 14.78 23.65 30.33
N GLY A 68 14.28 24.62 29.56
CA GLY A 68 13.28 24.41 28.51
C GLY A 68 13.66 23.28 27.53
N TYR A 69 14.96 23.00 27.41
CA TYR A 69 15.54 21.86 26.70
C TYR A 69 15.04 20.49 27.19
N ALA A 70 14.77 20.32 28.50
CA ALA A 70 14.27 19.05 29.03
C ALA A 70 12.84 18.74 28.54
N ALA A 71 11.99 19.76 28.45
CA ALA A 71 10.63 19.60 27.91
C ALA A 71 10.66 19.29 26.42
N VAL A 72 11.49 19.99 25.64
CA VAL A 72 11.68 19.72 24.21
C VAL A 72 12.23 18.32 23.99
N PHE A 73 13.22 17.89 24.79
CA PHE A 73 13.79 16.54 24.72
C PHE A 73 12.74 15.46 25.00
N LEU A 74 11.90 15.63 26.04
CA LEU A 74 10.84 14.68 26.38
C LEU A 74 9.78 14.58 25.28
N ILE A 75 9.37 15.71 24.70
CA ILE A 75 8.43 15.73 23.57
C ILE A 75 9.05 15.05 22.35
N ALA A 76 10.31 15.37 22.02
CA ALA A 76 11.03 14.75 20.91
C ALA A 76 11.20 13.24 21.08
N ALA A 77 11.55 12.77 22.28
CA ALA A 77 11.66 11.35 22.61
C ALA A 77 10.32 10.62 22.43
N PHE A 78 9.22 11.26 22.83
CA PHE A 78 7.88 10.69 22.66
C PHE A 78 7.46 10.63 21.19
N VAL A 79 7.74 11.67 20.39
CA VAL A 79 7.51 11.67 18.94
C VAL A 79 8.34 10.58 18.26
N LEU A 80 9.61 10.43 18.66
CA LEU A 80 10.47 9.36 18.14
C LEU A 80 9.90 7.97 18.45
N ALA A 81 9.41 7.77 19.68
CA ALA A 81 8.76 6.52 20.08
C ALA A 81 7.53 6.20 19.21
N ILE A 82 6.69 7.20 18.90
CA ILE A 82 5.56 7.06 17.98
C ILE A 82 6.04 6.67 16.58
N VAL A 83 7.05 7.35 16.04
CA VAL A 83 7.59 7.07 14.70
C VAL A 83 8.13 5.63 14.63
N VAL A 84 8.85 5.17 15.65
CA VAL A 84 9.35 3.79 15.71
C VAL A 84 8.20 2.78 15.82
N MET A 85 7.21 3.06 16.65
CA MET A 85 6.05 2.17 16.85
C MET A 85 5.19 2.03 15.58
N PHE A 86 5.04 3.10 14.81
CA PHE A 86 4.27 3.14 13.56
C PHE A 86 5.15 3.13 12.30
N ALA A 87 6.39 2.66 12.40
CA ALA A 87 7.33 2.65 11.27
C ALA A 87 6.81 1.84 10.07
N THR A 88 6.10 0.74 10.32
CA THR A 88 5.49 -0.11 9.27
C THR A 88 4.34 0.58 8.57
N GLU A 89 3.48 1.26 9.34
CA GLU A 89 2.34 2.02 8.84
C GLU A 89 2.81 3.26 8.06
N ILE A 90 3.81 3.97 8.57
CA ILE A 90 4.41 5.12 7.89
C ILE A 90 5.05 4.70 6.56
N LYS A 91 5.78 3.58 6.53
CA LYS A 91 6.32 3.02 5.29
C LYS A 91 5.22 2.71 4.28
N ARG A 92 4.11 2.11 4.73
CA ARG A 92 2.96 1.82 3.88
C ARG A 92 2.34 3.09 3.31
N ASP A 93 2.08 4.12 4.15
CA ASP A 93 1.50 5.40 3.72
C ASP A 93 2.40 6.15 2.72
N VAL A 94 3.72 6.14 2.93
CA VAL A 94 4.70 6.70 2.00
C VAL A 94 4.68 5.93 0.67
N TRP A 95 4.57 4.62 0.74
CA TRP A 95 4.50 3.75 -0.43
C TRP A 95 3.23 4.00 -1.26
N GLU A 96 2.07 4.09 -0.60
CA GLU A 96 0.82 4.44 -1.25
C GLU A 96 0.86 5.85 -1.87
N SER A 97 1.49 6.81 -1.20
CA SER A 97 1.65 8.17 -1.73
C SER A 97 2.59 8.21 -2.93
N SER A 98 3.68 7.43 -2.91
CA SER A 98 4.60 7.31 -4.04
C SER A 98 3.93 6.63 -5.23
N ALA A 99 3.12 5.61 -4.99
CA ALA A 99 2.36 4.93 -6.04
C ALA A 99 1.30 5.84 -6.69
N LYS A 100 0.66 6.72 -5.91
CA LYS A 100 -0.31 7.73 -6.42
C LYS A 100 0.35 8.85 -7.21
N GLY A 101 1.60 9.21 -6.89
CA GLY A 101 2.35 10.26 -7.60
C GLY A 101 2.95 9.80 -8.93
N LEU A 102 2.98 8.50 -9.16
CA LEU A 102 3.41 7.85 -10.40
C LEU A 102 2.19 7.37 -11.21
N GLU A 103 1.15 8.20 -11.31
CA GLU A 103 0.22 8.04 -12.44
C GLU A 103 1.07 8.19 -13.71
N VAL A 104 1.57 7.05 -14.20
CA VAL A 104 1.98 6.98 -15.58
C VAL A 104 0.73 7.35 -16.36
N LYS A 105 0.75 8.53 -17.02
CA LYS A 105 -0.05 8.70 -18.22
C LYS A 105 0.09 7.36 -18.95
N HIS A 106 -0.99 6.58 -19.01
CA HIS A 106 -1.09 5.59 -20.06
C HIS A 106 -0.63 6.33 -21.29
N SER A 107 0.53 5.94 -21.81
CA SER A 107 0.93 6.42 -23.11
C SER A 107 -0.32 6.22 -23.95
N ASP A 108 -0.80 7.32 -24.57
CA ASP A 108 -1.79 7.28 -25.65
C ASP A 108 -1.21 6.36 -26.73
N HIS A 109 -1.16 5.08 -26.42
CA HIS A 109 -1.18 4.08 -27.43
C HIS A 109 -2.65 4.06 -27.86
N ASP A 110 -2.92 4.78 -28.94
CA ASP A 110 -3.96 4.44 -29.90
C ASP A 110 -3.75 2.99 -30.40
N GLY A 111 -3.42 2.09 -29.48
CA GLY A 111 -3.44 0.65 -29.64
C GLY A 111 -4.89 0.26 -29.68
N ASP A 112 -5.33 -0.06 -30.89
CA ASP A 112 -6.65 -0.52 -31.27
C ASP A 112 -7.21 -1.42 -30.16
N GLY A 113 -8.51 -1.26 -29.88
CA GLY A 113 -9.23 -2.10 -28.92
C GLY A 113 -9.13 -3.61 -29.25
N GLU A 114 -8.44 -3.98 -30.31
CA GLU A 114 -8.06 -5.29 -30.75
C GLU A 114 -6.91 -5.90 -29.95
N ASP A 115 -5.90 -5.11 -29.56
CA ASP A 115 -4.80 -5.59 -28.69
C ASP A 115 -5.29 -5.94 -27.28
N ALA A 116 -6.14 -5.10 -26.69
CA ALA A 116 -6.74 -5.38 -25.40
C ALA A 116 -7.64 -6.63 -25.44
N LYS A 117 -8.40 -6.81 -26.53
CA LYS A 117 -9.25 -7.99 -26.72
C LYS A 117 -8.43 -9.26 -26.84
N THR A 118 -7.34 -9.21 -27.58
CA THR A 118 -6.39 -10.32 -27.72
C THR A 118 -5.77 -10.67 -26.38
N CYS A 119 -5.33 -9.69 -25.58
CA CYS A 119 -4.80 -9.91 -24.24
C CYS A 119 -5.84 -10.58 -23.32
N ILE A 120 -7.10 -10.14 -23.36
CA ILE A 120 -8.19 -10.73 -22.57
C ILE A 120 -8.38 -12.20 -22.96
N ASP A 121 -8.47 -12.51 -24.23
CA ASP A 121 -8.72 -13.87 -24.70
C ASP A 121 -7.52 -14.80 -24.35
N GLU A 122 -6.28 -14.34 -24.46
CA GLU A 122 -5.10 -15.10 -24.08
C GLU A 122 -5.01 -15.33 -22.55
N ILE A 123 -5.35 -14.34 -21.73
CA ILE A 123 -5.40 -14.50 -20.26
C ILE A 123 -6.48 -15.50 -19.88
N ILE A 124 -7.69 -15.39 -20.46
CA ILE A 124 -8.79 -16.33 -20.18
C ILE A 124 -8.41 -17.74 -20.54
N LYS A 125 -7.82 -17.95 -21.72
CA LYS A 125 -7.37 -19.24 -22.21
C LYS A 125 -6.34 -19.86 -21.25
N ALA A 126 -5.34 -19.11 -20.81
CA ALA A 126 -4.35 -19.57 -19.84
C ALA A 126 -4.97 -19.94 -18.50
N VAL A 127 -5.83 -19.04 -17.94
CA VAL A 127 -6.50 -19.25 -16.65
C VAL A 127 -7.38 -20.50 -16.68
N GLN A 128 -8.13 -20.71 -17.75
CA GLN A 128 -8.98 -21.91 -17.92
C GLN A 128 -8.15 -23.19 -18.03
N SER A 129 -7.07 -23.16 -18.80
CA SER A 129 -6.14 -24.29 -18.95
C SER A 129 -5.51 -24.66 -17.60
N MET A 130 -4.97 -23.68 -16.89
CA MET A 130 -4.35 -23.88 -15.57
C MET A 130 -5.38 -24.36 -14.53
N SER A 131 -6.60 -23.81 -14.53
CA SER A 131 -7.69 -24.26 -13.67
C SER A 131 -8.03 -25.73 -13.89
N LYS A 132 -8.19 -26.15 -15.15
CA LYS A 132 -8.48 -27.54 -15.52
C LYS A 132 -7.39 -28.53 -15.10
N ASN A 133 -6.15 -28.06 -15.09
CA ASN A 133 -4.98 -28.89 -14.76
C ASN A 133 -4.52 -28.74 -13.30
N ASN A 134 -5.27 -28.00 -12.45
CA ASN A 134 -4.94 -27.68 -11.07
C ASN A 134 -3.54 -27.04 -10.92
N VAL A 135 -3.15 -26.18 -11.86
CA VAL A 135 -1.92 -25.41 -11.78
C VAL A 135 -2.17 -24.14 -10.97
N GLY A 136 -1.54 -24.05 -9.80
CA GLY A 136 -1.64 -22.88 -8.93
C GLY A 136 -0.99 -21.64 -9.56
N ALA A 137 -1.72 -20.54 -9.60
CA ALA A 137 -1.23 -19.29 -10.16
C ALA A 137 -1.75 -18.07 -9.41
N ILE A 138 -0.99 -16.97 -9.44
CA ILE A 138 -1.43 -15.65 -9.02
C ILE A 138 -0.98 -14.61 -10.02
N ILE A 139 -1.95 -13.95 -10.66
CA ILE A 139 -1.76 -12.95 -11.71
C ILE A 139 -2.27 -11.62 -11.18
N ILE A 140 -1.43 -10.60 -11.18
CA ILE A 140 -1.77 -9.25 -10.76
C ILE A 140 -1.94 -8.35 -11.98
N LEU A 141 -3.12 -7.78 -12.11
CA LEU A 141 -3.44 -6.76 -13.11
C LEU A 141 -3.19 -5.39 -12.48
N ALA A 142 -2.12 -4.72 -12.89
CA ALA A 142 -1.71 -3.44 -12.35
C ALA A 142 -2.30 -2.28 -13.18
N ASN A 143 -3.17 -1.48 -12.55
CA ASN A 143 -3.75 -0.27 -13.16
C ASN A 143 -2.81 0.95 -13.05
N SER A 144 -1.71 0.80 -12.31
CA SER A 144 -0.70 1.82 -12.05
C SER A 144 0.66 1.15 -11.93
N ASN A 145 1.73 1.95 -11.85
CA ASN A 145 3.05 1.40 -11.62
C ASN A 145 3.09 0.58 -10.32
N MET A 146 3.50 -0.67 -10.45
CA MET A 146 3.81 -1.50 -9.29
C MET A 146 5.02 -0.94 -8.55
N PRO A 147 5.00 -0.95 -7.19
CA PRO A 147 6.15 -0.55 -6.41
C PRO A 147 7.41 -1.32 -6.78
N ALA A 148 8.53 -0.61 -6.95
CA ALA A 148 9.81 -1.22 -7.29
C ALA A 148 10.20 -2.34 -6.31
N GLY A 149 9.91 -2.16 -5.01
CA GLY A 149 10.16 -3.17 -4.00
C GLY A 149 9.43 -4.50 -4.19
N ILE A 150 8.37 -4.57 -5.02
CA ILE A 150 7.73 -5.82 -5.43
C ILE A 150 8.37 -6.34 -6.71
N LEU A 151 8.56 -5.48 -7.70
CA LEU A 151 9.12 -5.85 -9.00
C LEU A 151 10.55 -6.39 -8.87
N ASP A 152 11.35 -5.78 -8.02
CA ASP A 152 12.76 -6.15 -7.78
C ASP A 152 12.92 -7.51 -7.09
N THR A 153 11.85 -8.07 -6.51
CA THR A 153 11.87 -9.43 -5.94
C THR A 153 11.70 -10.51 -6.99
N GLY A 154 11.17 -10.17 -8.16
CA GLY A 154 10.93 -11.09 -9.27
C GLY A 154 11.93 -10.93 -10.41
N VAL A 155 11.65 -11.64 -11.47
CA VAL A 155 12.41 -11.57 -12.74
C VAL A 155 11.66 -10.68 -13.72
N SER A 156 12.33 -9.65 -14.24
CA SER A 156 11.77 -8.79 -15.29
C SER A 156 11.65 -9.58 -16.59
N ILE A 157 10.44 -9.64 -17.15
CA ILE A 157 10.12 -10.39 -18.38
C ILE A 157 9.93 -9.45 -19.57
N ASN A 158 9.13 -8.40 -19.36
CA ASN A 158 8.77 -7.40 -20.37
C ASN A 158 8.35 -8.01 -21.74
N ALA A 159 7.47 -9.00 -21.71
CA ALA A 159 6.99 -9.74 -22.89
C ALA A 159 5.51 -9.46 -23.19
N GLN A 160 5.08 -9.69 -24.43
CA GLN A 160 3.67 -9.69 -24.82
C GLN A 160 2.91 -10.80 -24.10
N ILE A 161 1.63 -10.55 -23.82
CA ILE A 161 0.75 -11.54 -23.21
C ILE A 161 0.42 -12.62 -24.22
N SER A 162 0.68 -13.87 -23.83
CA SER A 162 0.23 -15.06 -24.56
C SER A 162 -0.08 -16.18 -23.56
N ALA A 163 -1.08 -17.00 -23.87
CA ALA A 163 -1.47 -18.11 -23.03
C ALA A 163 -0.30 -19.07 -22.76
N GLY A 164 0.46 -19.40 -23.81
CA GLY A 164 1.60 -20.30 -23.70
C GLY A 164 2.70 -19.76 -22.77
N LEU A 165 2.97 -18.44 -22.78
CA LEU A 165 3.95 -17.84 -21.88
C LEU A 165 3.45 -17.85 -20.43
N ILE A 166 2.17 -17.50 -20.19
CA ILE A 166 1.55 -17.56 -18.87
C ILE A 166 1.63 -18.97 -18.29
N GLU A 167 1.23 -19.97 -19.06
CA GLU A 167 1.29 -21.39 -18.65
C GLU A 167 2.74 -21.84 -18.38
N SER A 168 3.71 -21.38 -19.18
CA SER A 168 5.13 -21.68 -18.98
C SER A 168 5.69 -21.05 -17.70
N ILE A 169 5.28 -19.84 -17.36
CA ILE A 169 5.67 -19.17 -16.11
C ILE A 169 5.19 -19.97 -14.91
N PHE A 170 3.93 -20.42 -14.90
CA PHE A 170 3.33 -21.13 -13.79
C PHE A 170 3.52 -22.65 -13.84
N PHE A 171 4.28 -23.13 -14.82
CA PHE A 171 4.56 -24.57 -14.90
C PHE A 171 5.23 -25.05 -13.61
N PRO A 172 4.69 -26.09 -12.93
CA PRO A 172 5.19 -26.52 -11.63
C PRO A 172 6.69 -26.87 -11.64
N LYS A 173 7.37 -26.53 -10.55
CA LYS A 173 8.83 -26.77 -10.34
C LYS A 173 9.76 -25.92 -11.20
N THR A 174 9.28 -24.91 -11.92
CA THR A 174 10.13 -23.90 -12.57
C THR A 174 10.49 -22.77 -11.59
N PRO A 175 11.59 -22.04 -11.78
CA PRO A 175 11.96 -20.93 -10.89
C PRO A 175 10.94 -19.79 -10.83
N LEU A 176 10.13 -19.60 -11.87
CA LEU A 176 9.19 -18.47 -11.99
C LEU A 176 7.80 -18.73 -11.41
N HIS A 177 7.45 -20.01 -11.11
CA HIS A 177 6.10 -20.37 -10.66
C HIS A 177 5.82 -20.00 -9.21
N ASP A 178 6.87 -19.82 -8.40
CA ASP A 178 6.76 -19.44 -7.00
C ASP A 178 6.78 -17.92 -6.86
N GLY A 179 5.61 -17.34 -6.82
CA GLY A 179 5.38 -15.90 -6.76
C GLY A 179 4.31 -15.44 -7.73
N ALA A 180 4.15 -14.13 -7.83
CA ALA A 180 3.15 -13.51 -8.67
C ALA A 180 3.71 -13.11 -10.04
N MET A 181 2.88 -13.23 -11.06
CA MET A 181 3.09 -12.60 -12.35
C MET A 181 2.38 -11.25 -12.37
N ILE A 182 3.09 -10.21 -12.77
CA ILE A 182 2.59 -8.85 -12.87
C ILE A 182 2.34 -8.51 -14.33
N ILE A 183 1.09 -8.18 -14.63
CA ILE A 183 0.68 -7.63 -15.92
C ILE A 183 0.46 -6.13 -15.75
N ASN A 184 1.12 -5.35 -16.59
CA ASN A 184 0.93 -3.92 -16.70
C ASN A 184 0.59 -3.60 -18.17
N ASP A 185 -0.59 -3.01 -18.37
CA ASP A 185 -1.14 -2.78 -19.69
C ASP A 185 -1.19 -4.10 -20.53
N THR A 186 -0.64 -4.14 -21.73
CA THR A 186 -0.63 -5.29 -22.63
C THR A 186 0.59 -6.20 -22.47
N ARG A 187 1.37 -6.04 -21.40
CA ARG A 187 2.64 -6.76 -21.24
C ARG A 187 2.74 -7.46 -19.88
N ILE A 188 3.37 -8.62 -19.89
CA ILE A 188 3.88 -9.28 -18.68
C ILE A 188 5.14 -8.53 -18.26
N GLN A 189 5.07 -7.78 -17.17
CA GLN A 189 6.17 -6.95 -16.69
C GLN A 189 7.23 -7.78 -15.96
N ALA A 190 6.78 -8.63 -15.02
CA ALA A 190 7.66 -9.48 -14.20
C ALA A 190 6.93 -10.74 -13.76
N ALA A 191 7.70 -11.75 -13.31
CA ALA A 191 7.18 -12.99 -12.75
C ALA A 191 8.03 -13.43 -11.54
N GLY A 192 7.47 -14.30 -10.69
CA GLY A 192 8.12 -14.73 -9.45
C GLY A 192 8.19 -13.63 -8.39
N CYS A 193 7.31 -12.63 -8.45
CA CYS A 193 7.31 -11.50 -7.51
C CYS A 193 6.72 -11.89 -6.17
N PHE A 194 7.37 -11.49 -5.06
CA PHE A 194 6.83 -11.67 -3.72
C PHE A 194 5.82 -10.58 -3.37
N LEU A 195 4.68 -11.01 -2.86
CA LEU A 195 3.59 -10.12 -2.47
C LEU A 195 3.39 -10.10 -0.94
N PRO A 196 2.94 -8.96 -0.38
CA PRO A 196 2.52 -8.92 1.02
C PRO A 196 1.28 -9.78 1.20
N THR A 197 1.25 -10.58 2.28
CA THR A 197 0.10 -11.40 2.65
C THR A 197 -0.85 -10.65 3.56
N SER A 198 -2.15 -10.87 3.40
CA SER A 198 -3.17 -10.30 4.30
C SER A 198 -2.99 -10.80 5.73
N GLN A 199 -3.04 -9.88 6.70
CA GLN A 199 -2.98 -10.14 8.13
C GLN A 199 -4.37 -10.29 8.78
N LYS A 200 -5.44 -10.32 7.98
CA LYS A 200 -6.81 -10.48 8.49
C LYS A 200 -6.98 -11.83 9.20
N ILE A 201 -7.40 -11.79 10.47
CA ILE A 201 -7.57 -12.97 11.33
C ILE A 201 -8.76 -13.85 10.86
N ASN A 202 -9.78 -13.23 10.26
CA ASN A 202 -11.04 -13.89 9.91
C ASN A 202 -11.06 -14.50 8.50
N LEU A 203 -9.90 -14.69 7.88
CA LEU A 203 -9.86 -15.37 6.58
C LEU A 203 -10.09 -16.88 6.75
N PRO A 204 -10.91 -17.52 5.89
CA PRO A 204 -11.10 -18.96 5.90
C PRO A 204 -9.77 -19.71 5.87
N LYS A 205 -9.66 -20.77 6.67
CA LYS A 205 -8.43 -21.58 6.76
C LYS A 205 -8.09 -22.29 5.46
N GLU A 206 -9.08 -22.53 4.63
CA GLU A 206 -8.96 -23.16 3.31
C GLU A 206 -8.25 -22.30 2.25
N LEU A 207 -8.02 -21.02 2.56
CA LEU A 207 -7.32 -20.13 1.65
C LEU A 207 -5.81 -20.33 1.79
N GLY A 208 -5.18 -20.87 0.75
CA GLY A 208 -3.74 -21.04 0.66
C GLY A 208 -2.97 -19.72 0.56
N THR A 209 -1.65 -19.84 0.51
CA THR A 209 -0.72 -18.68 0.51
C THR A 209 -0.99 -17.70 -0.64
N ARG A 210 -1.27 -18.19 -1.87
CA ARG A 210 -1.59 -17.36 -3.04
C ARG A 210 -2.87 -16.53 -2.85
N HIS A 211 -3.89 -17.10 -2.20
CA HIS A 211 -5.11 -16.35 -1.89
C HIS A 211 -4.84 -15.22 -0.88
N ARG A 212 -4.08 -15.52 0.18
CA ARG A 212 -3.70 -14.53 1.20
C ARG A 212 -2.82 -13.42 0.60
N ALA A 213 -1.94 -13.76 -0.32
CA ALA A 213 -1.12 -12.80 -1.05
C ALA A 213 -1.96 -11.91 -1.98
N GLY A 214 -2.91 -12.50 -2.73
CA GLY A 214 -3.82 -11.75 -3.58
C GLY A 214 -4.73 -10.79 -2.82
N ILE A 215 -5.25 -11.21 -1.66
CA ILE A 215 -5.99 -10.30 -0.77
C ILE A 215 -5.05 -9.20 -0.26
N GLY A 216 -3.87 -9.56 0.27
CA GLY A 216 -2.94 -8.62 0.90
C GLY A 216 -2.44 -7.53 -0.04
N ILE A 217 -2.12 -7.85 -1.29
CA ILE A 217 -1.71 -6.82 -2.25
C ILE A 217 -2.86 -5.88 -2.59
N THR A 218 -4.09 -6.40 -2.74
CA THR A 218 -5.27 -5.59 -3.08
C THR A 218 -5.80 -4.76 -1.91
N GLU A 219 -5.36 -5.00 -0.68
CA GLU A 219 -5.62 -4.16 0.49
C GLU A 219 -4.83 -2.85 0.44
N ASN A 220 -3.63 -2.90 -0.17
CA ASN A 220 -2.65 -1.83 -0.09
C ASN A 220 -2.54 -1.04 -1.40
N ILE A 221 -2.82 -1.67 -2.53
CA ILE A 221 -2.64 -1.07 -3.86
C ILE A 221 -3.90 -1.31 -4.69
N ASN A 222 -4.25 -0.35 -5.54
CA ASN A 222 -5.39 -0.49 -6.46
C ASN A 222 -5.04 -1.41 -7.64
N VAL A 223 -5.04 -2.70 -7.38
CA VAL A 223 -4.81 -3.75 -8.37
C VAL A 223 -5.91 -4.80 -8.27
N THR A 224 -6.00 -5.64 -9.29
CA THR A 224 -6.86 -6.83 -9.28
C THR A 224 -5.98 -8.08 -9.33
N ALA A 225 -6.24 -9.05 -8.45
CA ALA A 225 -5.54 -10.33 -8.44
C ALA A 225 -6.46 -11.44 -8.92
N ILE A 226 -6.00 -12.23 -9.90
CA ILE A 226 -6.64 -13.47 -10.35
C ILE A 226 -5.82 -14.62 -9.74
N ILE A 227 -6.48 -15.50 -8.98
CA ILE A 227 -5.85 -16.59 -8.25
C ILE A 227 -6.45 -17.92 -8.69
N ILE A 228 -5.60 -18.90 -8.95
CA ILE A 228 -6.00 -20.27 -9.26
C ILE A 228 -5.46 -21.16 -8.14
N SER A 229 -6.35 -21.95 -7.53
CA SER A 229 -6.00 -22.91 -6.49
C SER A 229 -5.31 -24.15 -7.09
N GLU A 230 -4.15 -24.50 -6.56
CA GLU A 230 -3.45 -25.74 -6.98
C GLU A 230 -4.14 -27.01 -6.44
N GLU A 231 -4.96 -26.91 -5.39
CA GLU A 231 -5.65 -28.04 -4.83
C GLU A 231 -6.97 -28.35 -5.54
N THR A 232 -7.70 -27.29 -5.95
CA THR A 232 -9.08 -27.43 -6.44
C THR A 232 -9.31 -26.91 -7.84
N GLY A 233 -8.34 -26.22 -8.44
CA GLY A 233 -8.50 -25.53 -9.72
C GLY A 233 -9.45 -24.33 -9.67
N VAL A 234 -10.03 -24.00 -8.49
CA VAL A 234 -10.99 -22.90 -8.35
C VAL A 234 -10.32 -21.57 -8.67
N ILE A 235 -10.95 -20.82 -9.58
CA ILE A 235 -10.56 -19.46 -9.93
C ILE A 235 -11.20 -18.49 -8.92
N SER A 236 -10.40 -17.58 -8.41
CA SER A 236 -10.84 -16.52 -7.49
C SER A 236 -10.32 -15.18 -7.97
N VAL A 237 -11.07 -14.11 -7.73
CA VAL A 237 -10.67 -12.72 -8.03
C VAL A 237 -10.66 -11.93 -6.74
N ALA A 238 -9.55 -11.24 -6.46
CA ALA A 238 -9.44 -10.31 -5.34
C ALA A 238 -9.32 -8.87 -5.84
N HIS A 239 -10.04 -7.95 -5.19
CA HIS A 239 -9.97 -6.51 -5.44
C HIS A 239 -10.39 -5.75 -4.17
N GLY A 240 -9.66 -4.67 -3.83
CA GLY A 240 -9.96 -3.85 -2.65
C GLY A 240 -9.96 -4.65 -1.33
N GLY A 241 -9.13 -5.68 -1.20
CA GLY A 241 -9.04 -6.53 -0.01
C GLY A 241 -10.22 -7.51 0.17
N GLN A 242 -11.04 -7.67 -0.87
CA GLN A 242 -12.15 -8.64 -0.89
C GLN A 242 -11.87 -9.74 -1.92
N LEU A 243 -12.22 -10.98 -1.57
CA LEU A 243 -12.06 -12.15 -2.42
C LEU A 243 -13.43 -12.68 -2.88
N LYS A 244 -13.60 -12.82 -4.19
CA LYS A 244 -14.72 -13.52 -4.80
C LYS A 244 -14.22 -14.86 -5.34
N ARG A 245 -14.74 -15.97 -4.79
CA ARG A 245 -14.40 -17.34 -5.23
C ARG A 245 -15.36 -17.82 -6.30
N TYR A 246 -14.94 -18.87 -7.00
CA TYR A 246 -15.72 -19.52 -8.06
C TYR A 246 -16.03 -18.56 -9.22
N ALA A 247 -15.04 -17.79 -9.62
CA ALA A 247 -15.16 -16.92 -10.78
C ALA A 247 -15.36 -17.78 -12.05
N ASP A 248 -16.50 -17.62 -12.69
CA ASP A 248 -16.77 -18.20 -13.98
C ASP A 248 -16.12 -17.38 -15.11
N THR A 249 -16.22 -17.89 -16.33
CA THR A 249 -15.65 -17.24 -17.51
C THR A 249 -16.23 -15.85 -17.75
N GLU A 250 -17.51 -15.63 -17.47
CA GLU A 250 -18.16 -14.35 -17.68
C GLU A 250 -17.68 -13.30 -16.66
N MET A 251 -17.59 -13.72 -15.38
CA MET A 251 -17.03 -12.85 -14.34
C MET A 251 -15.58 -12.49 -14.61
N LEU A 252 -14.76 -13.47 -15.04
CA LEU A 252 -13.36 -13.23 -15.40
C LEU A 252 -13.26 -12.25 -16.59
N LYS A 253 -14.08 -12.45 -17.62
CA LYS A 253 -14.14 -11.58 -18.80
C LYS A 253 -14.55 -10.15 -18.43
N ASN A 254 -15.53 -9.99 -17.57
CA ASN A 254 -15.99 -8.68 -17.10
C ASN A 254 -14.91 -8.01 -16.23
N THR A 255 -14.20 -8.77 -15.41
CA THR A 255 -13.06 -8.25 -14.62
C THR A 255 -11.95 -7.73 -15.52
N LEU A 256 -11.56 -8.49 -16.55
CA LEU A 256 -10.54 -8.08 -17.51
C LEU A 256 -10.99 -6.91 -18.38
N ARG A 257 -12.24 -6.90 -18.82
CA ARG A 257 -12.81 -5.75 -19.53
C ARG A 257 -12.75 -4.48 -18.70
N ASN A 258 -13.16 -4.55 -17.43
CA ASN A 258 -13.09 -3.41 -16.54
C ASN A 258 -11.66 -2.94 -16.30
N PHE A 259 -10.68 -3.83 -16.33
CA PHE A 259 -9.27 -3.49 -16.24
C PHE A 259 -8.79 -2.72 -17.47
N TYR A 260 -9.06 -3.23 -18.69
CA TYR A 260 -8.54 -2.63 -19.92
C TYR A 260 -9.32 -1.42 -20.41
N TRP A 261 -10.63 -1.28 -20.10
CA TRP A 261 -11.50 -0.25 -20.68
C TRP A 261 -12.10 0.74 -19.67
N LYS A 262 -11.63 0.76 -18.43
CA LYS A 262 -12.19 1.64 -17.39
C LYS A 262 -12.10 3.15 -17.71
N GLU A 263 -11.30 3.58 -18.66
CA GLU A 263 -11.14 4.98 -19.07
C GLU A 263 -12.05 5.42 -20.23
N LYS A 264 -12.78 4.50 -20.88
CA LYS A 264 -13.64 4.84 -22.05
C LYS A 264 -15.13 4.89 -21.76
N ILE A 265 -15.55 4.77 -20.48
CA ILE A 265 -16.99 4.77 -20.11
C ILE A 265 -17.36 5.98 -19.23
N ASN A 266 -16.62 7.09 -19.33
CA ASN A 266 -17.04 8.37 -18.74
C ASN A 266 -17.28 9.39 -19.83
#